data_1c08dc6a37a4957cab3705c779f115ca
#
_entry.id   1c08dc6a37a4957cab3705c779f115ca
#
_cell.length_a   1.000
_cell.length_b   1.000
_cell.length_c   1.000
_cell.angle_alpha   90.00
_cell.angle_beta   90.00
_cell.angle_gamma   90.00
#
_symmetry.space_group_name_H-M   'P 1'
#
loop_
_entity.id
_entity.type
_entity.pdbx_description
1 polymer ?
#
loop_
_entity_poly.entity_id
_entity_poly.type
_entity_poly.pdbx_seq_one_letter_code
_entity_poly.pdbx_strand_id
1 'polypeptide(L)'
;KYFKIPGTAGQCLLLPPDVSPQQLPFILYNLGGVLMNLFSAIVAILLLTTIPSIFTPLKLFLLFTALIGILFALLNGIPMKRSGIVNDGYNLRLMQKSLESRHALILQLKVNALFQEGTRLRDMPAEWFTGEDTEYSNPLLTGVKGFCVSRLIDQKEFAQAEKLLQEILAHREEIIPIFVL
;
A
#
# COMPACT_ATOMS: atom_id res chain seq x y z
N LYS A 1 -0.62 -13.21 -15.11
CA LYS A 1 -0.49 -11.89 -15.78
C LYS A 1 0.25 -10.95 -14.83
N TYR A 2 1.38 -10.40 -15.26
CA TYR A 2 2.12 -9.42 -14.46
C TYR A 2 1.46 -8.06 -14.61
N PHE A 3 1.02 -7.48 -13.51
CA PHE A 3 0.55 -6.11 -13.47
C PHE A 3 1.73 -5.20 -13.10
N LYS A 4 2.07 -4.24 -13.95
CA LYS A 4 3.09 -3.25 -13.66
C LYS A 4 2.39 -1.92 -13.40
N ILE A 5 2.35 -1.51 -12.14
CA ILE A 5 1.89 -0.16 -11.80
C ILE A 5 3.14 0.74 -11.85
N PRO A 6 3.16 1.77 -12.72
CA PRO A 6 4.29 2.70 -12.78
C PRO A 6 4.58 3.31 -11.41
N GLY A 7 5.84 3.34 -11.01
CA GLY A 7 6.27 3.90 -9.73
C GLY A 7 6.31 2.92 -8.55
N THR A 8 5.93 1.64 -8.73
CA THR A 8 6.07 0.62 -7.69
C THR A 8 7.11 -0.44 -8.08
N ALA A 9 7.95 -0.82 -7.13
CA ALA A 9 8.95 -1.88 -7.33
C ALA A 9 8.33 -3.30 -7.31
N GLY A 10 7.10 -3.41 -6.83
CA GLY A 10 6.30 -4.63 -6.75
C GLY A 10 5.15 -4.43 -5.77
N GLN A 11 4.04 -5.09 -6.04
CA GLN A 11 2.89 -5.13 -5.13
C GLN A 11 2.51 -6.58 -4.86
N CYS A 12 2.39 -6.94 -3.60
CA CYS A 12 1.78 -8.19 -3.17
C CYS A 12 0.31 -7.91 -2.89
N LEU A 13 -0.56 -8.34 -3.81
CA LEU A 13 -2.00 -8.24 -3.63
C LEU A 13 -2.49 -9.51 -2.96
N LEU A 14 -2.83 -9.41 -1.70
CA LEU A 14 -3.42 -10.49 -0.93
C LEU A 14 -4.93 -10.27 -0.87
N LEU A 15 -5.71 -11.33 -1.13
CA LEU A 15 -7.12 -11.32 -0.79
C LEU A 15 -7.22 -11.30 0.75
N PRO A 16 -7.79 -10.24 1.36
CA PRO A 16 -7.91 -10.21 2.80
C PRO A 16 -8.87 -11.31 3.25
N PRO A 17 -8.59 -11.97 4.39
CA PRO A 17 -9.57 -12.86 4.98
C PRO A 17 -10.86 -12.08 5.28
N ASP A 18 -11.97 -12.80 5.41
CA ASP A 18 -13.26 -12.19 5.73
C ASP A 18 -13.31 -11.85 7.23
N VAL A 19 -12.60 -10.78 7.59
CA VAL A 19 -12.45 -10.29 8.97
C VAL A 19 -12.98 -8.87 9.07
N SER A 20 -13.44 -8.51 10.26
CA SER A 20 -13.81 -7.12 10.53
C SER A 20 -12.58 -6.20 10.53
N PRO A 21 -12.73 -4.90 10.23
CA PRO A 21 -11.62 -3.94 10.25
C PRO A 21 -10.88 -3.88 11.59
N GLN A 22 -11.55 -4.20 12.70
CA GLN A 22 -10.95 -4.27 14.04
C GLN A 22 -9.97 -5.44 14.18
N GLN A 23 -10.25 -6.55 13.51
CA GLN A 23 -9.47 -7.80 13.61
C GLN A 23 -8.37 -7.90 12.54
N LEU A 24 -8.29 -6.93 11.63
CA LEU A 24 -7.27 -6.93 10.60
C LEU A 24 -5.87 -6.88 11.22
N PRO A 25 -4.97 -7.82 10.90
CA PRO A 25 -3.59 -7.80 11.38
C PRO A 25 -2.74 -6.77 10.62
N PHE A 26 -3.21 -5.51 10.58
CA PHE A 26 -2.63 -4.43 9.80
C PHE A 26 -1.18 -4.09 10.17
N ILE A 27 -0.76 -4.39 11.40
CA ILE A 27 0.62 -4.20 11.85
C ILE A 27 1.56 -5.12 11.06
N LEU A 28 1.27 -6.42 11.06
CA LEU A 28 2.07 -7.42 10.34
C LEU A 28 2.00 -7.21 8.83
N TYR A 29 0.83 -6.81 8.32
CA TYR A 29 0.67 -6.51 6.90
C TYR A 29 1.61 -5.38 6.43
N ASN A 30 1.70 -4.29 7.18
CA ASN A 30 2.56 -3.16 6.82
C ASN A 30 4.03 -3.37 7.21
N LEU A 31 4.29 -3.92 8.39
CA LEU A 31 5.66 -4.08 8.88
C LEU A 31 6.32 -5.39 8.48
N GLY A 32 5.63 -6.32 7.83
CA GLY A 32 6.20 -7.62 7.44
C GLY A 32 7.49 -7.49 6.65
N GLY A 33 7.54 -6.60 5.66
CA GLY A 33 8.75 -6.30 4.89
C GLY A 33 9.86 -5.67 5.74
N VAL A 34 9.51 -4.72 6.62
CA VAL A 34 10.45 -4.07 7.54
C VAL A 34 11.06 -5.08 8.50
N LEU A 35 10.23 -5.94 9.10
CA LEU A 35 10.67 -6.99 10.03
C LEU A 35 11.57 -8.01 9.33
N MET A 36 11.23 -8.41 8.10
CA MET A 36 12.04 -9.35 7.34
C MET A 36 13.40 -8.76 6.95
N ASN A 37 13.43 -7.49 6.58
CA ASN A 37 14.69 -6.77 6.30
C ASN A 37 15.57 -6.68 7.55
N LEU A 38 15.01 -6.36 8.71
CA LEU A 38 15.73 -6.34 9.98
C LEU A 38 16.22 -7.74 10.37
N PHE A 39 15.37 -8.75 10.23
CA PHE A 39 15.75 -10.14 10.52
C PHE A 39 16.93 -10.59 9.64
N SER A 40 16.86 -10.34 8.34
CA SER A 40 17.93 -10.69 7.41
C SER A 40 19.23 -9.95 7.73
N ALA A 41 19.14 -8.68 8.10
CA ALA A 41 20.30 -7.88 8.51
C ALA A 41 20.95 -8.41 9.80
N ILE A 42 20.12 -8.76 10.80
CA ILE A 42 20.61 -9.34 12.07
C ILE A 42 21.31 -10.67 11.82
N VAL A 43 20.70 -11.56 11.03
CA VAL A 43 21.29 -12.85 10.67
C VAL A 43 22.63 -12.64 9.95
N ALA A 44 22.69 -11.72 8.99
CA ALA A 44 23.93 -11.42 8.27
C ALA A 44 25.03 -10.90 9.22
N ILE A 45 24.71 -10.00 10.15
CA ILE A 45 25.65 -9.49 11.17
C ILE A 45 26.13 -10.62 12.08
N LEU A 46 25.23 -11.45 12.57
CA LEU A 46 25.58 -12.61 13.43
C LEU A 46 26.56 -13.54 12.72
N LEU A 47 26.29 -13.88 11.45
CA LEU A 47 27.20 -14.73 10.68
C LEU A 47 28.57 -14.08 10.49
N LEU A 48 28.62 -12.75 10.21
CA LEU A 48 29.87 -12.01 10.07
C LEU A 48 30.69 -11.97 11.35
N THR A 49 30.05 -11.95 12.51
CA THR A 49 30.74 -11.83 13.81
C THR A 49 31.12 -13.18 14.41
N THR A 50 30.35 -14.24 14.11
CA THR A 50 30.55 -15.56 14.73
C THR A 50 31.44 -16.49 13.92
N ILE A 51 31.54 -16.29 12.60
CA ILE A 51 32.37 -17.15 11.73
C ILE A 51 33.66 -16.42 11.34
N PRO A 52 34.82 -16.76 11.96
CA PRO A 52 36.07 -16.01 11.74
C PRO A 52 36.61 -16.15 10.30
N SER A 53 36.37 -17.28 9.63
CA SER A 53 36.99 -17.63 8.35
C SER A 53 36.01 -17.66 7.21
N ILE A 54 35.19 -16.60 7.05
CA ILE A 54 34.29 -16.45 5.90
C ILE A 54 35.12 -16.01 4.68
N PHE A 55 34.97 -16.72 3.53
CA PHE A 55 35.64 -16.31 2.29
C PHE A 55 35.10 -14.96 1.79
N THR A 56 35.96 -14.17 1.19
CA THR A 56 35.73 -12.74 0.90
C THR A 56 34.43 -12.44 0.14
N PRO A 57 34.04 -13.17 -0.93
CA PRO A 57 32.77 -12.92 -1.63
C PRO A 57 31.54 -13.07 -0.72
N LEU A 58 31.49 -14.08 0.13
CA LEU A 58 30.40 -14.28 1.07
C LEU A 58 30.37 -13.20 2.15
N LYS A 59 31.55 -12.77 2.61
CA LYS A 59 31.67 -11.65 3.57
C LYS A 59 31.09 -10.37 2.99
N LEU A 60 31.41 -10.04 1.74
CA LEU A 60 30.85 -8.88 1.05
C LEU A 60 29.35 -9.01 0.86
N PHE A 61 28.85 -10.17 0.44
CA PHE A 61 27.42 -10.41 0.30
C PHE A 61 26.67 -10.20 1.61
N LEU A 62 27.15 -10.78 2.72
CA LEU A 62 26.53 -10.60 4.04
C LEU A 62 26.59 -9.13 4.50
N LEU A 63 27.70 -8.43 4.25
CA LEU A 63 27.83 -7.02 4.57
C LEU A 63 26.78 -6.17 3.81
N PHE A 64 26.64 -6.38 2.50
CA PHE A 64 25.65 -5.69 1.71
C PHE A 64 24.22 -6.07 2.13
N THR A 65 23.95 -7.33 2.46
CA THR A 65 22.66 -7.77 3.00
C THR A 65 22.31 -7.03 4.28
N ALA A 66 23.28 -6.88 5.20
CA ALA A 66 23.07 -6.14 6.44
C ALA A 66 22.79 -4.66 6.18
N LEU A 67 23.65 -4.01 5.38
CA LEU A 67 23.51 -2.57 5.09
C LEU A 67 22.20 -2.24 4.36
N ILE A 68 21.87 -2.98 3.30
CA ILE A 68 20.64 -2.79 2.51
C ILE A 68 19.41 -3.13 3.33
N GLY A 69 19.46 -4.21 4.13
CA GLY A 69 18.37 -4.59 5.01
C GLY A 69 18.04 -3.51 6.04
N ILE A 70 19.06 -2.95 6.70
CA ILE A 70 18.89 -1.83 7.64
C ILE A 70 18.33 -0.60 6.90
N LEU A 71 18.90 -0.25 5.74
CA LEU A 71 18.45 0.90 4.96
C LEU A 71 16.98 0.79 4.58
N PHE A 72 16.55 -0.36 4.03
CA PHE A 72 15.15 -0.56 3.65
C PHE A 72 14.22 -0.67 4.85
N ALA A 73 14.67 -1.22 5.97
CA ALA A 73 13.89 -1.21 7.20
C ALA A 73 13.64 0.22 7.69
N LEU A 74 14.62 1.11 7.64
CA LEU A 74 14.47 2.51 8.01
C LEU A 74 13.57 3.27 7.01
N LEU A 75 13.81 3.11 5.71
CA LEU A 75 13.04 3.81 4.67
C LEU A 75 11.55 3.42 4.66
N ASN A 76 11.23 2.16 4.96
CA ASN A 76 9.84 1.69 4.98
C ASN A 76 9.21 1.75 6.37
N GLY A 77 9.99 1.64 7.45
CA GLY A 77 9.48 1.59 8.81
C GLY A 77 9.25 2.98 9.44
N ILE A 78 10.11 3.96 9.14
CA ILE A 78 9.93 5.33 9.64
C ILE A 78 8.80 5.99 8.84
N PRO A 79 7.70 6.48 9.50
CA PRO A 79 6.58 7.10 8.80
C PRO A 79 7.02 8.27 7.94
N MET A 80 6.94 8.14 6.61
CA MET A 80 7.29 9.19 5.66
C MET A 80 6.23 9.33 4.57
N LYS A 81 5.95 10.60 4.22
CA LYS A 81 5.17 10.99 3.03
C LYS A 81 6.09 11.85 2.16
N ARG A 82 6.44 11.36 0.97
CA ARG A 82 7.33 12.07 0.05
C ARG A 82 6.70 12.15 -1.34
N SER A 83 6.52 13.36 -1.83
CA SER A 83 5.91 13.61 -3.16
C SER A 83 4.60 12.85 -3.36
N GLY A 84 3.84 12.72 -2.28
CA GLY A 84 2.57 12.04 -2.31
C GLY A 84 2.62 10.52 -2.13
N ILE A 85 3.78 9.89 -2.19
CA ILE A 85 3.94 8.46 -1.89
C ILE A 85 4.13 8.30 -0.39
N VAL A 86 3.36 7.39 0.19
CA VAL A 86 3.46 7.00 1.60
C VAL A 86 4.13 5.63 1.71
N ASN A 87 4.98 5.47 2.74
CA ASN A 87 5.59 4.19 3.04
C ASN A 87 4.76 3.37 4.03
N ASP A 88 5.20 2.14 4.31
CA ASP A 88 4.50 1.21 5.18
C ASP A 88 4.32 1.74 6.61
N GLY A 89 5.33 2.43 7.14
CA GLY A 89 5.26 3.08 8.46
C GLY A 89 4.18 4.18 8.51
N TYR A 90 4.02 4.95 7.45
CA TYR A 90 2.97 5.97 7.37
C TYR A 90 1.57 5.33 7.25
N ASN A 91 1.42 4.29 6.42
CA ASN A 91 0.18 3.53 6.32
C ASN A 91 -0.20 2.91 7.67
N LEU A 92 0.76 2.32 8.37
CA LEU A 92 0.55 1.81 9.73
C LEU A 92 0.01 2.89 10.65
N ARG A 93 0.60 4.10 10.64
CA ARG A 93 0.15 5.23 11.47
C ARG A 93 -1.28 5.66 11.14
N LEU A 94 -1.66 5.70 9.86
CA LEU A 94 -3.04 5.99 9.45
C LEU A 94 -4.02 4.96 10.00
N MET A 95 -3.71 3.68 9.84
CA MET A 95 -4.55 2.58 10.29
C MET A 95 -4.62 2.44 11.83
N GLN A 96 -3.61 2.91 12.56
CA GLN A 96 -3.67 2.99 14.02
C GLN A 96 -4.67 4.06 14.49
N LYS A 97 -4.77 5.17 13.76
CA LYS A 97 -5.59 6.31 14.13
C LYS A 97 -7.05 6.20 13.71
N SER A 98 -7.33 5.52 12.59
CA SER A 98 -8.65 5.51 11.97
C SER A 98 -9.07 4.09 11.59
N LEU A 99 -10.29 3.73 12.00
CA LEU A 99 -10.94 2.48 11.60
C LEU A 99 -11.37 2.53 10.14
N GLU A 100 -11.74 3.71 9.65
CA GLU A 100 -12.09 3.97 8.24
C GLU A 100 -10.89 3.67 7.34
N SER A 101 -9.66 4.03 7.78
CA SER A 101 -8.43 3.68 7.04
C SER A 101 -8.23 2.17 6.91
N ARG A 102 -8.53 1.39 7.96
CA ARG A 102 -8.46 -0.08 7.89
C ARG A 102 -9.54 -0.64 6.97
N HIS A 103 -10.75 -0.10 7.04
CA HIS A 103 -11.83 -0.48 6.14
C HIS A 103 -11.48 -0.17 4.68
N ALA A 104 -10.95 1.02 4.41
CA ALA A 104 -10.50 1.43 3.08
C ALA A 104 -9.41 0.50 2.52
N LEU A 105 -8.45 0.07 3.34
CA LEU A 105 -7.45 -0.91 2.91
C LEU A 105 -8.08 -2.27 2.55
N ILE A 106 -8.94 -2.81 3.42
CA ILE A 106 -9.65 -4.09 3.14
C ILE A 106 -10.42 -3.98 1.82
N LEU A 107 -11.14 -2.88 1.65
CA LEU A 107 -11.93 -2.63 0.45
C LEU A 107 -11.04 -2.56 -0.81
N GLN A 108 -9.93 -1.82 -0.76
CA GLN A 108 -9.00 -1.76 -1.87
C GLN A 108 -8.43 -3.14 -2.23
N LEU A 109 -8.09 -3.96 -1.24
CA LEU A 109 -7.60 -5.32 -1.47
C LEU A 109 -8.69 -6.20 -2.10
N LYS A 110 -9.93 -6.15 -1.61
CA LYS A 110 -11.07 -6.90 -2.17
C LYS A 110 -11.37 -6.48 -3.60
N VAL A 111 -11.45 -5.18 -3.86
CA VAL A 111 -11.70 -4.63 -5.21
C VAL A 111 -10.60 -5.07 -6.19
N ASN A 112 -9.33 -4.93 -5.80
CA ASN A 112 -8.22 -5.33 -6.65
C ASN A 112 -8.21 -6.84 -6.92
N ALA A 113 -8.52 -7.68 -5.92
CA ALA A 113 -8.56 -9.13 -6.10
C ALA A 113 -9.66 -9.53 -7.09
N LEU A 114 -10.90 -9.03 -6.92
CA LEU A 114 -12.01 -9.31 -7.83
C LEU A 114 -11.74 -8.78 -9.24
N PHE A 115 -11.12 -7.60 -9.35
CA PHE A 115 -10.75 -7.03 -10.65
C PHE A 115 -9.73 -7.92 -11.39
N GLN A 116 -8.77 -8.51 -10.68
CA GLN A 116 -7.82 -9.46 -11.26
C GLN A 116 -8.46 -10.78 -11.69
N GLU A 117 -9.53 -11.20 -11.01
CA GLU A 117 -10.36 -12.34 -11.39
C GLU A 117 -11.26 -12.05 -12.61
N GLY A 118 -11.29 -10.79 -13.07
CA GLY A 118 -12.04 -10.35 -14.24
C GLY A 118 -13.41 -9.76 -13.91
N THR A 119 -13.75 -9.61 -12.62
CA THR A 119 -14.99 -8.93 -12.21
C THR A 119 -14.88 -7.43 -12.48
N ARG A 120 -15.84 -6.87 -13.19
CA ARG A 120 -15.87 -5.44 -13.49
C ARG A 120 -16.31 -4.63 -12.27
N LEU A 121 -15.80 -3.41 -12.13
CA LEU A 121 -16.17 -2.53 -11.01
C LEU A 121 -17.66 -2.27 -10.92
N ARG A 122 -18.37 -2.18 -12.07
CA ARG A 122 -19.84 -2.00 -12.10
C ARG A 122 -20.60 -3.17 -11.51
N ASP A 123 -20.02 -4.39 -11.57
CA ASP A 123 -20.65 -5.63 -11.12
C ASP A 123 -20.32 -5.96 -9.64
N MET A 124 -19.46 -5.16 -9.01
CA MET A 124 -19.16 -5.27 -7.58
C MET A 124 -20.24 -4.60 -6.73
N PRO A 125 -20.39 -4.95 -5.43
CA PRO A 125 -21.40 -4.40 -4.53
C PRO A 125 -21.37 -2.86 -4.50
N ALA A 126 -22.55 -2.23 -4.68
CA ALA A 126 -22.65 -0.78 -4.79
C ALA A 126 -22.25 -0.06 -3.48
N GLU A 127 -22.57 -0.68 -2.36
CA GLU A 127 -22.24 -0.19 -1.01
C GLU A 127 -20.74 -0.02 -0.75
N TRP A 128 -19.89 -0.63 -1.56
CA TRP A 128 -18.43 -0.46 -1.46
C TRP A 128 -17.95 0.89 -1.97
N PHE A 129 -18.80 1.60 -2.72
CA PHE A 129 -18.45 2.82 -3.44
C PHE A 129 -19.21 4.05 -2.93
N THR A 130 -19.75 4.00 -1.71
CA THR A 130 -20.51 5.07 -1.06
C THR A 130 -19.65 5.87 -0.08
N GLY A 131 -18.62 6.55 -0.51
CA GLY A 131 -17.78 7.38 0.36
C GLY A 131 -18.22 8.85 0.33
N GLU A 132 -19.11 9.29 1.23
CA GLU A 132 -19.60 10.68 1.25
C GLU A 132 -18.62 11.67 1.89
N ASP A 133 -18.00 11.32 3.03
CA ASP A 133 -17.07 12.20 3.74
C ASP A 133 -15.62 11.66 3.67
N THR A 134 -14.88 12.09 2.67
CA THR A 134 -13.50 11.62 2.50
C THR A 134 -12.51 12.68 2.95
N GLU A 135 -11.67 12.35 3.91
CA GLU A 135 -10.47 13.09 4.22
C GLU A 135 -9.45 12.91 3.08
N TYR A 136 -9.33 13.90 2.20
CA TYR A 136 -8.45 13.83 1.02
C TYR A 136 -6.96 13.74 1.36
N SER A 137 -6.56 14.17 2.54
CA SER A 137 -5.20 14.00 3.06
C SER A 137 -4.82 12.54 3.33
N ASN A 138 -5.83 11.66 3.45
CA ASN A 138 -5.67 10.24 3.71
C ASN A 138 -5.68 9.43 2.40
N PRO A 139 -4.52 8.91 1.96
CA PRO A 139 -4.40 8.23 0.67
C PRO A 139 -5.22 6.93 0.57
N LEU A 140 -5.51 6.26 1.69
CA LEU A 140 -6.33 5.05 1.68
C LEU A 140 -7.78 5.38 1.34
N LEU A 141 -8.33 6.46 1.92
CA LEU A 141 -9.70 6.91 1.65
C LEU A 141 -9.80 7.49 0.23
N THR A 142 -8.83 8.30 -0.18
CA THR A 142 -8.78 8.86 -1.54
C THR A 142 -8.69 7.75 -2.59
N GLY A 143 -7.97 6.66 -2.33
CA GLY A 143 -7.92 5.50 -3.20
C GLY A 143 -9.29 4.86 -3.44
N VAL A 144 -10.16 4.81 -2.43
CA VAL A 144 -11.55 4.33 -2.58
C VAL A 144 -12.35 5.27 -3.48
N LYS A 145 -12.21 6.60 -3.32
CA LYS A 145 -12.85 7.57 -4.27
C LYS A 145 -12.38 7.38 -5.71
N GLY A 146 -11.11 7.05 -5.92
CA GLY A 146 -10.59 6.68 -7.25
C GLY A 146 -11.31 5.46 -7.85
N PHE A 147 -11.63 4.45 -7.05
CA PHE A 147 -12.46 3.34 -7.51
C PHE A 147 -13.91 3.77 -7.81
N CYS A 148 -14.48 4.72 -7.07
CA CYS A 148 -15.80 5.28 -7.39
C CYS A 148 -15.82 5.92 -8.78
N VAL A 149 -14.81 6.75 -9.11
CA VAL A 149 -14.65 7.33 -10.45
C VAL A 149 -14.55 6.24 -11.52
N SER A 150 -13.68 5.24 -11.28
CA SER A 150 -13.47 4.13 -12.22
C SER A 150 -14.75 3.30 -12.43
N ARG A 151 -15.55 3.10 -11.38
CA ARG A 151 -16.86 2.43 -11.46
C ARG A 151 -17.84 3.22 -12.31
N LEU A 152 -17.96 4.54 -12.09
CA LEU A 152 -18.83 5.42 -12.86
C LEU A 152 -18.46 5.41 -14.36
N ILE A 153 -17.17 5.40 -14.68
CA ILE A 153 -16.68 5.25 -16.06
C ILE A 153 -17.12 3.88 -16.64
N ASP A 154 -16.99 2.81 -15.85
CA ASP A 154 -17.39 1.46 -16.26
C ASP A 154 -18.91 1.31 -16.46
N GLN A 155 -19.69 2.11 -15.74
CA GLN A 155 -21.15 2.24 -15.87
C GLN A 155 -21.57 3.18 -17.01
N LYS A 156 -20.61 3.89 -17.64
CA LYS A 156 -20.81 4.95 -18.65
C LYS A 156 -21.49 6.21 -18.11
N GLU A 157 -21.43 6.43 -16.79
CA GLU A 157 -21.93 7.63 -16.10
C GLU A 157 -20.87 8.73 -16.12
N PHE A 158 -20.47 9.16 -17.35
CA PHE A 158 -19.31 10.03 -17.55
C PHE A 158 -19.45 11.39 -16.88
N ALA A 159 -20.65 11.98 -16.88
CA ALA A 159 -20.86 13.30 -16.25
C ALA A 159 -20.67 13.24 -14.72
N GLN A 160 -21.09 12.14 -14.07
CA GLN A 160 -20.89 11.94 -12.65
C GLN A 160 -19.43 11.63 -12.35
N ALA A 161 -18.77 10.84 -13.20
CA ALA A 161 -17.36 10.53 -13.08
C ALA A 161 -16.50 11.79 -13.19
N GLU A 162 -16.80 12.67 -14.15
CA GLU A 162 -16.11 13.96 -14.34
C GLU A 162 -16.30 14.86 -13.11
N LYS A 163 -17.52 15.00 -12.61
CA LYS A 163 -17.81 15.81 -11.41
C LYS A 163 -17.00 15.31 -10.21
N LEU A 164 -16.99 14.01 -9.94
CA LEU A 164 -16.24 13.41 -8.83
C LEU A 164 -14.72 13.56 -9.04
N LEU A 165 -14.24 13.42 -10.27
CA LEU A 165 -12.83 13.62 -10.58
C LEU A 165 -12.41 15.08 -10.35
N GLN A 166 -13.24 16.06 -10.76
CA GLN A 166 -12.98 17.47 -10.51
C GLN A 166 -12.95 17.80 -9.02
N GLU A 167 -13.86 17.19 -8.23
CA GLU A 167 -13.83 17.30 -6.75
C GLU A 167 -12.50 16.77 -6.18
N ILE A 168 -12.06 15.59 -6.63
CA ILE A 168 -10.76 15.04 -6.23
C ILE A 168 -9.62 15.98 -6.62
N LEU A 169 -9.63 16.52 -7.86
CA LEU A 169 -8.59 17.41 -8.35
C LEU A 169 -8.56 18.77 -7.66
N ALA A 170 -9.69 19.26 -7.14
CA ALA A 170 -9.73 20.49 -6.33
C ALA A 170 -8.90 20.36 -5.04
N HIS A 171 -8.74 19.15 -4.53
CA HIS A 171 -7.92 18.84 -3.34
C HIS A 171 -6.53 18.27 -3.70
N ARG A 172 -6.06 18.51 -4.94
CA ARG A 172 -4.81 17.95 -5.49
C ARG A 172 -3.57 18.16 -4.61
N GLU A 173 -3.52 19.25 -3.86
CA GLU A 173 -2.39 19.54 -2.97
C GLU A 173 -2.36 18.64 -1.73
N GLU A 174 -3.50 18.10 -1.36
CA GLU A 174 -3.66 17.14 -0.27
C GLU A 174 -3.46 15.69 -0.75
N ILE A 175 -3.75 15.45 -2.03
CA ILE A 175 -3.74 14.14 -2.69
C ILE A 175 -2.34 13.83 -3.22
N ILE A 176 -2.12 12.56 -3.39
CA ILE A 176 -0.90 12.00 -3.96
C ILE A 176 -0.93 12.08 -5.48
N PRO A 177 0.11 12.63 -6.15
CA PRO A 177 0.18 12.76 -7.62
C PRO A 177 0.03 11.45 -8.42
N ILE A 178 0.06 10.28 -7.78
CA ILE A 178 -0.04 8.95 -8.42
C ILE A 178 -1.37 8.75 -9.16
N PHE A 179 -2.43 9.48 -8.80
CA PHE A 179 -3.76 9.33 -9.40
C PHE A 179 -4.04 10.34 -10.52
N VAL A 180 -3.07 11.16 -10.91
CA VAL A 180 -3.21 12.26 -11.90
C VAL A 180 -2.42 11.98 -13.18
N LEU A 181 -2.10 10.71 -13.47
CA LEU A 181 -1.47 10.31 -14.74
C LEU A 181 -2.44 9.57 -15.64
#